data_6ebe8ab936b515444b10d80c80514271
#
_entry.id   6ebe8ab936b515444b10d80c80514271
#
_cell.length_a   1.000
_cell.length_b   1.000
_cell.length_c   1.000
_cell.angle_alpha   90.00
_cell.angle_beta   90.00
_cell.angle_gamma   90.00
#
_symmetry.space_group_name_H-M   'P 1'
#
loop_
_entity.id
_entity.type
_entity.pdbx_description
1 polymer ?
#
loop_
_entity_poly.entity_id
_entity_poly.type
_entity_poly.pdbx_seq_one_letter_code
_entity_poly.pdbx_strand_id
1 'polypeptide(L)'
;MILIDPAIRLGIRHFRNSRSIRNQVEEHSKQLTSPFLFLKSKYVDRFVSDPIIYFDIGARFGPQNFDTNLYGLMHFVACDADPDENSNLYLDFQKTKFTIISNAIAGTNGERTLYLTNKLACSSLLPPEGHSLALRGGSLRNLDRFKIKKEVQIMTKTLKDSLPIEFKNIDILKVDVQGLEFEILTGLGLIRPFLICAECSTVEIYKGQKTFFSVGLLLEELGYMPLKFMEIQLVPNTLADYQSCIPVHGDVLFVPDNSANGRAISERDVEKWFASLCMHGYMDFALWQIEELKIPKPPLVIQTEELLKNS
;
A
#
# COMPACT_ATOMS: atom_id res chain seq x y z
N MET A 1 -20.50 40.15 7.81
CA MET A 1 -20.51 39.62 6.43
C MET A 1 -19.06 39.41 6.03
N ILE A 2 -18.55 38.22 6.20
CA ILE A 2 -17.13 37.87 5.87
C ILE A 2 -17.09 37.60 4.38
N LEU A 3 -16.39 38.46 3.65
CA LEU A 3 -16.12 38.27 2.21
C LEU A 3 -15.13 37.09 2.06
N ILE A 4 -15.62 35.96 1.60
CA ILE A 4 -14.79 34.81 1.24
C ILE A 4 -14.10 35.11 -0.08
N ASP A 5 -12.77 35.02 -0.09
CA ASP A 5 -11.89 35.23 -1.24
C ASP A 5 -12.38 34.47 -2.49
N PRO A 6 -12.45 35.12 -3.65
CA PRO A 6 -12.83 34.49 -4.92
C PRO A 6 -12.00 33.26 -5.29
N ALA A 7 -10.75 33.18 -4.86
CA ALA A 7 -9.88 32.01 -5.08
C ALA A 7 -10.39 30.76 -4.37
N ILE A 8 -11.01 30.90 -3.18
CA ILE A 8 -11.63 29.79 -2.44
C ILE A 8 -12.91 29.33 -3.18
N ARG A 9 -13.64 30.21 -3.85
CA ARG A 9 -14.80 29.85 -4.69
C ARG A 9 -14.43 29.07 -5.95
N LEU A 10 -13.25 29.31 -6.54
CA LEU A 10 -12.76 28.54 -7.69
C LEU A 10 -12.36 27.10 -7.27
N GLY A 11 -11.73 26.92 -6.10
CA GLY A 11 -11.40 25.59 -5.56
C GLY A 11 -12.63 24.71 -5.36
N ILE A 12 -13.74 25.27 -4.85
CA ILE A 12 -14.97 24.52 -4.61
C ILE A 12 -15.69 24.13 -5.91
N ARG A 13 -15.58 24.89 -6.99
CA ARG A 13 -16.14 24.52 -8.30
C ARG A 13 -15.38 23.37 -8.98
N HIS A 14 -14.10 23.18 -8.72
CA HIS A 14 -13.30 22.07 -9.28
C HIS A 14 -13.65 20.71 -8.64
N PHE A 15 -14.12 20.69 -7.39
CA PHE A 15 -14.55 19.44 -6.73
C PHE A 15 -15.84 18.82 -7.29
N ARG A 16 -16.63 19.54 -8.08
CA ARG A 16 -17.85 19.00 -8.70
C ARG A 16 -17.61 18.06 -9.89
N ASN A 17 -16.39 17.97 -10.40
CA ASN A 17 -16.02 17.11 -11.52
C ASN A 17 -15.14 15.93 -11.09
N SER A 18 -15.47 15.26 -9.97
CA SER A 18 -14.68 14.13 -9.45
C SER A 18 -14.49 12.99 -10.46
N ARG A 19 -15.44 12.78 -11.37
CA ARG A 19 -15.29 11.80 -12.46
C ARG A 19 -14.26 12.22 -13.51
N SER A 20 -14.19 13.51 -13.84
CA SER A 20 -13.21 14.04 -14.81
C SER A 20 -11.78 13.98 -14.26
N ILE A 21 -11.59 14.33 -12.98
CA ILE A 21 -10.25 14.27 -12.34
C ILE A 21 -9.81 12.81 -12.19
N ARG A 22 -10.70 11.91 -11.79
CA ARG A 22 -10.40 10.48 -11.69
C ARG A 22 -10.00 9.89 -13.04
N ASN A 23 -10.74 10.21 -14.11
CA ASN A 23 -10.42 9.76 -15.47
C ASN A 23 -9.08 10.35 -15.96
N GLN A 24 -8.79 11.62 -15.66
CA GLN A 24 -7.51 12.26 -16.01
C GLN A 24 -6.33 11.65 -15.25
N VAL A 25 -6.49 11.33 -13.97
CA VAL A 25 -5.47 10.65 -13.17
C VAL A 25 -5.26 9.22 -13.67
N GLU A 26 -6.34 8.50 -13.98
CA GLU A 26 -6.27 7.15 -14.55
C GLU A 26 -5.65 7.14 -15.97
N GLU A 27 -5.98 8.11 -16.82
CA GLU A 27 -5.34 8.28 -18.14
C GLU A 27 -3.88 8.67 -18.01
N HIS A 28 -3.54 9.58 -17.11
CA HIS A 28 -2.16 10.00 -16.90
C HIS A 28 -1.31 8.87 -16.33
N SER A 29 -1.84 8.09 -15.37
CA SER A 29 -1.13 6.93 -14.84
C SER A 29 -0.93 5.84 -15.91
N LYS A 30 -1.91 5.62 -16.80
CA LYS A 30 -1.76 4.71 -17.96
C LYS A 30 -0.72 5.19 -18.96
N GLN A 31 -0.65 6.49 -19.22
CA GLN A 31 0.37 7.08 -20.08
C GLN A 31 1.78 6.94 -19.48
N LEU A 32 1.93 7.14 -18.17
CA LEU A 32 3.22 7.02 -17.46
C LEU A 32 3.71 5.56 -17.35
N THR A 33 2.80 4.59 -17.29
CA THR A 33 3.19 3.16 -17.25
C THR A 33 3.51 2.59 -18.64
N SER A 34 3.02 3.19 -19.71
CA SER A 34 3.23 2.71 -21.07
C SER A 34 4.71 2.61 -21.48
N PRO A 35 5.58 3.63 -21.23
CA PRO A 35 7.02 3.53 -21.50
C PRO A 35 7.69 2.42 -20.67
N PHE A 36 7.28 2.23 -19.43
CA PHE A 36 7.81 1.16 -18.60
C PHE A 36 7.42 -0.23 -19.08
N LEU A 37 6.18 -0.41 -19.54
CA LEU A 37 5.72 -1.65 -20.15
C LEU A 37 6.51 -1.99 -21.42
N PHE A 38 6.87 -1.00 -22.22
CA PHE A 38 7.73 -1.19 -23.38
C PHE A 38 9.13 -1.66 -22.97
N LEU A 39 9.71 -1.06 -21.94
CA LEU A 39 11.02 -1.46 -21.42
C LEU A 39 11.03 -2.85 -20.79
N LYS A 40 9.90 -3.32 -20.29
CA LYS A 40 9.74 -4.66 -19.73
C LYS A 40 10.28 -5.75 -20.68
N SER A 41 10.00 -5.66 -21.97
CA SER A 41 10.46 -6.66 -22.94
C SER A 41 11.98 -6.75 -23.07
N LYS A 42 12.71 -5.67 -22.74
CA LYS A 42 14.17 -5.60 -22.81
C LYS A 42 14.86 -5.96 -21.47
N TYR A 43 14.15 -5.80 -20.35
CA TYR A 43 14.71 -6.00 -19.01
C TYR A 43 14.11 -7.20 -18.26
N VAL A 44 13.27 -7.97 -18.93
CA VAL A 44 12.63 -9.14 -18.32
C VAL A 44 13.66 -10.13 -17.78
N ASP A 45 14.75 -10.39 -18.50
CA ASP A 45 15.78 -11.36 -18.09
C ASP A 45 16.46 -10.94 -16.78
N ARG A 46 16.68 -9.62 -16.59
CA ARG A 46 17.25 -9.11 -15.34
C ARG A 46 16.31 -9.37 -14.16
N PHE A 47 15.02 -9.02 -14.30
CA PHE A 47 14.05 -9.23 -13.23
C PHE A 47 13.63 -10.70 -13.07
N VAL A 48 13.83 -11.54 -14.07
CA VAL A 48 13.70 -13.01 -13.93
C VAL A 48 14.78 -13.56 -12.99
N SER A 49 16.03 -13.07 -13.11
CA SER A 49 17.14 -13.52 -12.25
C SER A 49 17.11 -12.88 -10.86
N ASP A 50 16.67 -11.64 -10.74
CA ASP A 50 16.61 -10.86 -9.51
C ASP A 50 15.30 -10.07 -9.42
N PRO A 51 14.17 -10.74 -9.14
CA PRO A 51 12.84 -10.13 -9.18
C PRO A 51 12.65 -9.06 -8.11
N ILE A 52 11.71 -8.17 -8.35
CA ILE A 52 11.18 -7.26 -7.33
C ILE A 52 10.41 -8.08 -6.31
N ILE A 53 10.82 -8.05 -5.05
CA ILE A 53 10.16 -8.77 -3.96
C ILE A 53 8.98 -7.93 -3.47
N TYR A 54 7.77 -8.35 -3.84
CA TYR A 54 6.52 -7.77 -3.35
C TYR A 54 5.97 -8.63 -2.21
N PHE A 55 5.93 -8.06 -1.01
CA PHE A 55 5.45 -8.75 0.19
C PHE A 55 4.09 -8.17 0.60
N ASP A 56 3.04 -8.97 0.55
CA ASP A 56 1.66 -8.59 0.87
C ASP A 56 1.19 -9.27 2.17
N ILE A 57 0.96 -8.46 3.19
CA ILE A 57 0.43 -8.90 4.48
C ILE A 57 -1.04 -8.51 4.53
N GLY A 58 -1.92 -9.51 4.64
CA GLY A 58 -3.37 -9.38 4.44
C GLY A 58 -3.74 -9.55 2.96
N ALA A 59 -3.11 -10.52 2.28
CA ALA A 59 -3.15 -10.71 0.83
C ALA A 59 -4.44 -11.34 0.29
N ARG A 60 -5.56 -11.27 1.03
CA ARG A 60 -6.83 -11.95 0.74
C ARG A 60 -7.30 -11.87 -0.71
N PHE A 61 -7.07 -10.77 -1.39
CA PHE A 61 -7.52 -10.57 -2.77
C PHE A 61 -6.36 -10.55 -3.77
N GLY A 62 -5.17 -10.95 -3.34
CA GLY A 62 -3.96 -10.83 -4.15
C GLY A 62 -3.51 -9.39 -4.39
N PRO A 63 -2.50 -9.17 -5.26
CA PRO A 63 -2.01 -7.84 -5.58
C PRO A 63 -3.08 -7.04 -6.29
N GLN A 64 -3.62 -6.06 -5.58
CA GLN A 64 -4.60 -5.13 -6.13
C GLN A 64 -3.88 -3.95 -6.78
N ASN A 65 -4.54 -3.35 -7.77
CA ASN A 65 -4.08 -2.11 -8.43
C ASN A 65 -2.80 -2.21 -9.26
N PHE A 66 -2.38 -3.42 -9.66
CA PHE A 66 -1.29 -3.60 -10.61
C PHE A 66 -1.78 -4.06 -11.98
N ASP A 67 -1.09 -3.59 -13.03
CA ASP A 67 -1.22 -4.20 -14.33
C ASP A 67 -0.65 -5.63 -14.30
N THR A 68 -1.47 -6.63 -14.64
CA THR A 68 -1.07 -8.04 -14.66
C THR A 68 0.14 -8.32 -15.57
N ASN A 69 0.39 -7.44 -16.53
CA ASN A 69 1.57 -7.50 -17.39
C ASN A 69 2.89 -7.27 -16.61
N LEU A 70 2.85 -6.66 -15.41
CA LEU A 70 4.02 -6.41 -14.57
C LEU A 70 4.36 -7.59 -13.66
N TYR A 71 3.46 -8.56 -13.52
CA TYR A 71 3.65 -9.70 -12.62
C TYR A 71 4.92 -10.51 -12.92
N GLY A 72 5.33 -10.59 -14.20
CA GLY A 72 6.57 -11.27 -14.58
C GLY A 72 7.86 -10.63 -14.05
N LEU A 73 7.81 -9.40 -13.53
CA LEU A 73 8.95 -8.70 -12.95
C LEU A 73 9.08 -8.96 -11.44
N MET A 74 8.08 -9.58 -10.82
CA MET A 74 7.98 -9.72 -9.37
C MET A 74 8.09 -11.17 -8.91
N HIS A 75 8.59 -11.33 -7.69
CA HIS A 75 8.33 -12.48 -6.83
C HIS A 75 7.33 -12.05 -5.77
N PHE A 76 6.16 -12.66 -5.82
CA PHE A 76 5.07 -12.34 -4.92
C PHE A 76 5.14 -13.19 -3.66
N VAL A 77 5.21 -12.55 -2.50
CA VAL A 77 5.17 -13.22 -1.20
C VAL A 77 3.90 -12.75 -0.50
N ALA A 78 2.97 -13.66 -0.30
CA ALA A 78 1.68 -13.34 0.26
C ALA A 78 1.40 -14.11 1.54
N CYS A 79 0.73 -13.47 2.48
CA CYS A 79 0.17 -14.13 3.65
C CYS A 79 -1.19 -13.55 4.02
N ASP A 80 -2.07 -14.39 4.52
CA ASP A 80 -3.32 -14.00 5.15
C ASP A 80 -3.44 -14.73 6.49
N ALA A 81 -4.11 -14.09 7.46
CA ALA A 81 -4.38 -14.69 8.77
C ALA A 81 -5.39 -15.85 8.68
N ASP A 82 -6.22 -15.86 7.64
CA ASP A 82 -7.20 -16.91 7.39
C ASP A 82 -6.55 -18.04 6.55
N PRO A 83 -6.38 -19.25 7.10
CA PRO A 83 -5.73 -20.35 6.39
C PRO A 83 -6.46 -20.76 5.10
N ASP A 84 -7.79 -20.59 5.06
CA ASP A 84 -8.59 -20.95 3.89
C ASP A 84 -8.32 -20.03 2.71
N GLU A 85 -8.02 -18.74 2.98
CA GLU A 85 -7.67 -17.75 1.96
C GLU A 85 -6.32 -18.04 1.31
N ASN A 86 -5.33 -18.51 2.05
CA ASN A 86 -4.03 -18.87 1.49
C ASN A 86 -4.14 -19.93 0.38
N SER A 87 -5.13 -20.83 0.49
CA SER A 87 -5.39 -21.84 -0.55
C SER A 87 -5.98 -21.23 -1.82
N ASN A 88 -6.83 -20.21 -1.69
CA ASN A 88 -7.42 -19.51 -2.83
C ASN A 88 -6.35 -18.67 -3.57
N LEU A 89 -5.48 -17.99 -2.84
CA LEU A 89 -4.37 -17.22 -3.41
C LEU A 89 -3.47 -18.08 -4.31
N TYR A 90 -3.22 -19.33 -3.93
CA TYR A 90 -2.38 -20.23 -4.71
C TYR A 90 -2.94 -20.50 -6.12
N LEU A 91 -4.26 -20.56 -6.25
CA LEU A 91 -4.92 -20.85 -7.52
C LEU A 91 -4.82 -19.68 -8.51
N ASP A 92 -4.80 -18.45 -8.01
CA ASP A 92 -4.84 -17.24 -8.82
C ASP A 92 -3.47 -16.86 -9.40
N PHE A 93 -2.36 -17.30 -8.78
CA PHE A 93 -1.00 -16.85 -9.10
C PHE A 93 -0.10 -17.88 -9.79
N GLN A 94 -0.65 -18.92 -10.41
CA GLN A 94 0.12 -20.00 -11.06
C GLN A 94 1.11 -19.54 -12.14
N LYS A 95 1.02 -18.28 -12.62
CA LYS A 95 1.85 -17.73 -13.72
C LYS A 95 3.02 -16.87 -13.26
N THR A 96 3.22 -16.68 -11.96
CA THR A 96 4.27 -15.81 -11.39
C THR A 96 5.15 -16.58 -10.41
N LYS A 97 6.33 -16.05 -10.10
CA LYS A 97 7.07 -16.53 -8.93
C LYS A 97 6.26 -16.14 -7.69
N PHE A 98 5.88 -17.14 -6.91
CA PHE A 98 4.96 -16.97 -5.82
C PHE A 98 5.37 -17.78 -4.60
N THR A 99 5.27 -17.18 -3.41
CA THR A 99 5.49 -17.84 -2.12
C THR A 99 4.34 -17.51 -1.18
N ILE A 100 3.75 -18.52 -0.56
CA ILE A 100 2.75 -18.33 0.49
C ILE A 100 3.40 -18.52 1.85
N ILE A 101 3.13 -17.60 2.77
CA ILE A 101 3.46 -17.72 4.19
C ILE A 101 2.21 -18.08 4.94
N SER A 102 2.20 -19.28 5.52
CA SER A 102 1.01 -19.85 6.20
C SER A 102 0.74 -19.27 7.58
N ASN A 103 1.65 -18.44 8.12
CA ASN A 103 1.47 -17.84 9.43
C ASN A 103 0.89 -16.43 9.30
N ALA A 104 -0.04 -16.09 10.19
CA ALA A 104 -0.43 -14.71 10.37
C ALA A 104 0.76 -13.87 10.84
N ILE A 105 0.94 -12.67 10.27
CA ILE A 105 2.00 -11.74 10.68
C ILE A 105 1.45 -10.75 11.68
N ALA A 106 2.20 -10.57 12.78
CA ALA A 106 1.89 -9.62 13.86
C ALA A 106 3.21 -9.03 14.41
N GLY A 107 3.14 -8.16 15.41
CA GLY A 107 4.34 -7.60 16.05
C GLY A 107 5.07 -8.58 16.97
N THR A 108 4.43 -9.68 17.36
CA THR A 108 4.99 -10.70 18.27
C THR A 108 4.64 -12.10 17.82
N ASN A 109 5.55 -13.04 18.14
CA ASN A 109 5.28 -14.46 17.96
C ASN A 109 4.35 -14.96 19.07
N GLY A 110 3.44 -15.87 18.74
CA GLY A 110 2.59 -16.52 19.73
C GLY A 110 1.18 -16.80 19.24
N GLU A 111 0.37 -17.30 20.14
CA GLU A 111 -1.05 -17.55 19.88
C GLU A 111 -1.86 -16.26 20.07
N ARG A 112 -2.73 -15.96 19.11
CA ARG A 112 -3.65 -14.81 19.14
C ARG A 112 -5.03 -15.19 18.62
N THR A 113 -6.03 -14.45 19.03
CA THR A 113 -7.41 -14.62 18.57
C THR A 113 -7.61 -13.85 17.27
N LEU A 114 -8.05 -14.55 16.21
CA LEU A 114 -8.57 -13.95 14.97
C LEU A 114 -10.09 -13.81 15.09
N TYR A 115 -10.58 -12.58 14.98
CA TYR A 115 -12.01 -12.24 14.98
C TYR A 115 -12.53 -12.26 13.55
N LEU A 116 -13.13 -13.40 13.14
CA LEU A 116 -13.76 -13.51 11.83
C LEU A 116 -15.11 -12.80 11.87
N THR A 117 -15.28 -11.82 10.99
CA THR A 117 -16.48 -11.00 10.89
C THR A 117 -17.41 -11.47 9.76
N ASN A 118 -18.65 -10.95 9.72
CA ASN A 118 -19.61 -11.27 8.66
C ASN A 118 -19.05 -10.95 7.27
N LYS A 119 -18.31 -9.85 7.12
CA LYS A 119 -17.51 -9.56 5.93
C LYS A 119 -16.06 -9.95 6.22
N LEU A 120 -15.60 -11.08 5.72
CA LEU A 120 -14.27 -11.64 6.03
C LEU A 120 -13.11 -10.65 5.80
N ALA A 121 -13.24 -9.74 4.83
CA ALA A 121 -12.28 -8.65 4.61
C ALA A 121 -12.22 -7.61 5.76
N CYS A 122 -13.08 -7.70 6.76
CA CYS A 122 -13.04 -6.88 7.98
C CYS A 122 -12.59 -7.71 9.20
N SER A 123 -12.11 -8.94 8.99
CA SER A 123 -11.58 -9.78 10.05
C SER A 123 -10.21 -9.27 10.50
N SER A 124 -9.92 -9.37 11.80
CA SER A 124 -8.71 -8.80 12.41
C SER A 124 -8.26 -9.59 13.62
N LEU A 125 -7.00 -9.41 14.02
CA LEU A 125 -6.51 -9.84 15.34
C LEU A 125 -6.88 -8.85 16.46
N LEU A 126 -7.54 -7.75 16.13
CA LEU A 126 -8.16 -6.83 17.08
C LEU A 126 -9.69 -6.94 16.99
N PRO A 127 -10.40 -6.94 18.12
CA PRO A 127 -11.86 -6.93 18.05
C PRO A 127 -12.37 -5.60 17.47
N PRO A 128 -13.42 -5.63 16.63
CA PRO A 128 -14.02 -4.38 16.12
C PRO A 128 -14.49 -3.46 17.25
N GLU A 129 -14.25 -2.15 17.10
CA GLU A 129 -14.66 -1.14 18.06
C GLU A 129 -16.07 -0.61 17.70
N GLY A 130 -17.06 -1.02 18.50
CA GLY A 130 -18.48 -0.70 18.22
C GLY A 130 -18.86 0.78 18.34
N HIS A 131 -17.96 1.61 18.86
CA HIS A 131 -18.18 3.04 19.04
C HIS A 131 -17.38 3.94 18.11
N SER A 132 -16.64 3.36 17.16
CA SER A 132 -15.84 4.12 16.22
C SER A 132 -16.69 5.11 15.40
N LEU A 133 -16.06 6.22 15.00
CA LEU A 133 -16.73 7.19 14.11
C LEU A 133 -17.12 6.56 12.76
N ALA A 134 -16.36 5.60 12.28
CA ALA A 134 -16.65 4.84 11.07
C ALA A 134 -18.00 4.10 11.19
N LEU A 135 -18.26 3.53 12.35
CA LEU A 135 -19.50 2.83 12.64
C LEU A 135 -20.67 3.79 12.93
N ARG A 136 -20.38 4.95 13.52
CA ARG A 136 -21.39 5.98 13.83
C ARG A 136 -21.82 6.80 12.62
N GLY A 137 -20.88 7.12 11.73
CA GLY A 137 -21.16 7.90 10.52
C GLY A 137 -21.71 7.08 9.37
N GLY A 138 -21.51 5.77 9.38
CA GLY A 138 -22.02 4.85 8.38
C GLY A 138 -23.51 4.56 8.53
N SER A 139 -24.21 4.23 7.45
CA SER A 139 -25.53 3.64 7.54
C SER A 139 -25.45 2.36 8.40
N LEU A 140 -26.50 2.02 9.13
CA LEU A 140 -26.62 0.79 9.93
C LEU A 140 -26.26 -0.48 9.15
N ARG A 141 -26.31 -0.43 7.81
CA ARG A 141 -25.86 -1.51 6.91
C ARG A 141 -24.36 -1.82 7.04
N ASN A 142 -23.53 -0.84 7.46
CA ASN A 142 -22.09 -1.05 7.61
C ASN A 142 -21.72 -1.71 8.94
N LEU A 143 -22.52 -1.62 9.97
CA LEU A 143 -22.25 -2.25 11.27
C LEU A 143 -22.27 -3.77 11.20
N ASP A 144 -23.16 -4.34 10.41
CA ASP A 144 -23.28 -5.81 10.29
C ASP A 144 -21.99 -6.44 9.70
N ARG A 145 -21.25 -5.71 8.85
CA ARG A 145 -20.01 -6.24 8.28
C ARG A 145 -18.93 -6.53 9.32
N PHE A 146 -18.91 -5.77 10.43
CA PHE A 146 -17.96 -5.91 11.53
C PHE A 146 -18.43 -6.84 12.65
N LYS A 147 -19.65 -7.37 12.56
CA LYS A 147 -20.16 -8.31 13.57
C LYS A 147 -19.33 -9.59 13.57
N ILE A 148 -18.78 -9.94 14.73
CA ILE A 148 -17.98 -11.15 14.92
C ILE A 148 -18.89 -12.38 14.69
N LYS A 149 -18.49 -13.22 13.76
CA LYS A 149 -19.14 -14.48 13.41
C LYS A 149 -18.49 -15.66 14.14
N LYS A 150 -17.16 -15.60 14.29
CA LYS A 150 -16.37 -16.67 14.91
C LYS A 150 -15.06 -16.11 15.45
N GLU A 151 -14.58 -16.67 16.54
CA GLU A 151 -13.24 -16.45 17.07
C GLU A 151 -12.40 -17.70 16.85
N VAL A 152 -11.18 -17.53 16.34
CA VAL A 152 -10.27 -18.65 16.03
C VAL A 152 -8.91 -18.35 16.65
N GLN A 153 -8.34 -19.32 17.35
CA GLN A 153 -6.96 -19.22 17.84
C GLN A 153 -6.01 -19.55 16.70
N ILE A 154 -5.07 -18.67 16.42
CA ILE A 154 -4.07 -18.84 15.37
C ILE A 154 -2.68 -18.50 15.89
N MET A 155 -1.67 -19.11 15.27
CA MET A 155 -0.28 -18.78 15.54
C MET A 155 0.16 -17.57 14.71
N THR A 156 0.79 -16.60 15.36
CA THR A 156 1.37 -15.43 14.71
C THR A 156 2.89 -15.48 14.74
N LYS A 157 3.51 -14.84 13.77
CA LYS A 157 4.96 -14.57 13.72
C LYS A 157 5.23 -13.12 13.39
N THR A 158 6.39 -12.64 13.79
CA THR A 158 6.87 -11.34 13.32
C THR A 158 7.21 -11.41 11.83
N LEU A 159 7.22 -10.25 11.15
CA LEU A 159 7.65 -10.17 9.76
C LEU A 159 9.07 -10.73 9.60
N LYS A 160 9.98 -10.36 10.51
CA LYS A 160 11.36 -10.84 10.52
C LYS A 160 11.45 -12.36 10.58
N ASP A 161 10.67 -13.01 11.44
CA ASP A 161 10.71 -14.47 11.63
C ASP A 161 9.92 -15.23 10.56
N SER A 162 9.15 -14.51 9.75
CA SER A 162 8.36 -15.07 8.64
C SER A 162 9.04 -14.89 7.28
N LEU A 163 10.06 -14.01 7.20
CA LEU A 163 10.76 -13.76 5.94
C LEU A 163 11.54 -15.00 5.53
N PRO A 164 11.26 -15.59 4.35
CA PRO A 164 12.04 -16.71 3.83
C PRO A 164 13.52 -16.34 3.70
N ILE A 165 14.41 -17.29 4.04
CA ILE A 165 15.85 -17.04 4.13
C ILE A 165 16.50 -16.63 2.80
N GLU A 166 15.89 -16.99 1.69
CA GLU A 166 16.30 -16.61 0.35
C GLU A 166 16.07 -15.12 0.04
N PHE A 167 15.16 -14.45 0.76
CA PHE A 167 14.87 -13.04 0.57
C PHE A 167 15.73 -12.19 1.50
N LYS A 168 16.70 -11.50 0.94
CA LYS A 168 17.57 -10.59 1.69
C LYS A 168 16.90 -9.27 2.04
N ASN A 169 15.94 -8.84 1.21
CA ASN A 169 15.22 -7.59 1.33
C ASN A 169 13.78 -7.76 0.82
N ILE A 170 12.93 -6.85 1.25
CA ILE A 170 11.60 -6.61 0.68
C ILE A 170 11.73 -5.33 -0.14
N ASP A 171 11.31 -5.35 -1.40
CA ASP A 171 11.36 -4.16 -2.25
C ASP A 171 10.06 -3.35 -2.11
N ILE A 172 8.92 -4.02 -2.08
CA ILE A 172 7.60 -3.41 -1.86
C ILE A 172 6.91 -4.17 -0.72
N LEU A 173 6.48 -3.46 0.30
CA LEU A 173 5.72 -4.00 1.42
C LEU A 173 4.30 -3.44 1.41
N LYS A 174 3.30 -4.29 1.26
CA LYS A 174 1.90 -3.94 1.52
C LYS A 174 1.48 -4.49 2.88
N VAL A 175 0.80 -3.67 3.67
CA VAL A 175 0.26 -4.04 5.00
C VAL A 175 -1.19 -3.60 5.07
N ASP A 176 -2.11 -4.56 5.02
CA ASP A 176 -3.55 -4.36 5.08
C ASP A 176 -4.15 -5.46 5.97
N VAL A 177 -4.01 -5.29 7.26
CA VAL A 177 -4.32 -6.31 8.29
C VAL A 177 -5.42 -5.87 9.25
N GLN A 178 -6.13 -4.84 8.83
CA GLN A 178 -7.32 -4.38 9.53
C GLN A 178 -7.02 -3.98 10.99
N GLY A 179 -6.03 -3.07 11.17
CA GLY A 179 -5.76 -2.40 12.43
C GLY A 179 -4.44 -2.72 13.11
N LEU A 180 -3.66 -3.70 12.64
CA LEU A 180 -2.34 -4.04 13.21
C LEU A 180 -1.15 -3.42 12.44
N GLU A 181 -1.38 -2.56 11.48
CA GLU A 181 -0.35 -1.98 10.61
C GLU A 181 0.79 -1.36 11.44
N PHE A 182 0.47 -0.58 12.47
CA PHE A 182 1.47 0.02 13.36
C PHE A 182 2.33 -1.03 14.08
N GLU A 183 1.70 -2.09 14.60
CA GLU A 183 2.38 -3.16 15.32
C GLU A 183 3.38 -3.89 14.41
N ILE A 184 2.96 -4.22 13.19
CA ILE A 184 3.81 -4.89 12.20
C ILE A 184 4.96 -3.99 11.76
N LEU A 185 4.67 -2.72 11.45
CA LEU A 185 5.67 -1.75 11.00
C LEU A 185 6.69 -1.41 12.08
N THR A 186 6.32 -1.43 13.35
CA THR A 186 7.26 -1.32 14.48
C THR A 186 8.28 -2.47 14.45
N GLY A 187 7.87 -3.64 13.99
CA GLY A 187 8.71 -4.84 13.87
C GLY A 187 9.62 -4.90 12.64
N LEU A 188 9.70 -3.87 11.81
CA LEU A 188 10.56 -3.86 10.60
C LEU A 188 12.05 -4.07 10.90
N GLY A 189 12.53 -3.64 12.06
CA GLY A 189 13.95 -3.77 12.42
C GLY A 189 14.86 -3.10 11.38
N LEU A 190 15.67 -3.89 10.67
CA LEU A 190 16.56 -3.42 9.61
C LEU A 190 15.96 -3.54 8.18
N ILE A 191 14.77 -4.10 8.05
CA ILE A 191 14.08 -4.20 6.76
C ILE A 191 13.68 -2.80 6.32
N ARG A 192 14.08 -2.42 5.09
CA ARG A 192 13.82 -1.10 4.52
C ARG A 192 13.30 -1.25 3.10
N PRO A 193 11.98 -1.48 2.91
CA PRO A 193 11.38 -1.53 1.58
C PRO A 193 11.57 -0.22 0.82
N PHE A 194 11.57 -0.27 -0.49
CA PHE A 194 11.53 0.94 -1.33
C PHE A 194 10.16 1.62 -1.27
N LEU A 195 9.11 0.82 -1.16
CA LEU A 195 7.75 1.30 -1.02
C LEU A 195 7.07 0.57 0.14
N ILE A 196 6.32 1.32 0.94
CA ILE A 196 5.41 0.77 1.94
C ILE A 196 4.01 1.27 1.60
N CYS A 197 3.10 0.36 1.30
CA CYS A 197 1.68 0.64 1.16
C CYS A 197 0.96 0.12 2.41
N ALA A 198 0.41 1.01 3.22
CA ALA A 198 -0.27 0.63 4.45
C ALA A 198 -1.71 1.15 4.46
N GLU A 199 -2.67 0.28 4.82
CA GLU A 199 -4.02 0.73 5.14
C GLU A 199 -3.96 1.56 6.43
N CYS A 200 -4.42 2.79 6.37
CA CYS A 200 -4.38 3.71 7.50
C CYS A 200 -5.77 4.24 7.81
N SER A 201 -6.16 4.16 9.07
CA SER A 201 -7.42 4.75 9.54
C SER A 201 -7.16 6.08 10.25
N THR A 202 -8.03 7.05 10.05
CA THR A 202 -8.00 8.33 10.78
C THR A 202 -8.70 8.23 12.13
N VAL A 203 -9.48 7.18 12.31
CA VAL A 203 -10.25 6.87 13.52
C VAL A 203 -10.01 5.42 13.93
N GLU A 204 -10.23 5.11 15.20
CA GLU A 204 -10.14 3.74 15.69
C GLU A 204 -11.36 2.92 15.21
N ILE A 205 -11.13 1.96 14.33
CA ILE A 205 -12.13 1.01 13.84
C ILE A 205 -12.09 -0.28 14.65
N TYR A 206 -10.92 -0.69 15.06
CA TYR A 206 -10.65 -1.86 15.88
C TYR A 206 -10.06 -1.42 17.21
N LYS A 207 -10.44 -2.09 18.29
CA LYS A 207 -10.04 -1.72 19.66
C LYS A 207 -8.52 -1.73 19.82
N GLY A 208 -7.96 -0.58 20.15
CA GLY A 208 -6.51 -0.39 20.31
C GLY A 208 -5.75 -0.13 19.02
N GLN A 209 -6.44 -0.04 17.87
CA GLN A 209 -5.85 0.32 16.59
C GLN A 209 -5.15 1.68 16.68
N LYS A 210 -3.94 1.76 16.13
CA LYS A 210 -3.25 3.03 15.95
C LYS A 210 -3.70 3.68 14.64
N THR A 211 -3.92 4.98 14.71
CA THR A 211 -4.39 5.75 13.54
C THR A 211 -3.23 6.14 12.61
N PHE A 212 -3.59 6.70 11.45
CA PHE A 212 -2.65 7.27 10.47
C PHE A 212 -1.56 8.14 11.11
N PHE A 213 -1.91 8.96 12.09
CA PHE A 213 -0.93 9.84 12.74
C PHE A 213 0.17 9.07 13.45
N SER A 214 -0.16 7.96 14.10
CA SER A 214 0.83 7.10 14.75
C SER A 214 1.68 6.33 13.74
N VAL A 215 1.05 5.81 12.69
CA VAL A 215 1.74 5.10 11.59
C VAL A 215 2.67 6.05 10.84
N GLY A 216 2.20 7.26 10.51
CA GLY A 216 2.98 8.29 9.83
C GLY A 216 4.20 8.71 10.64
N LEU A 217 4.03 8.99 11.93
CA LEU A 217 5.15 9.37 12.81
C LEU A 217 6.20 8.24 12.93
N LEU A 218 5.75 6.99 13.10
CA LEU A 218 6.65 5.83 13.11
C LEU A 218 7.47 5.73 11.82
N LEU A 219 6.80 5.88 10.67
CA LEU A 219 7.46 5.77 9.38
C LEU A 219 8.39 6.97 9.11
N GLU A 220 8.05 8.17 9.57
CA GLU A 220 8.93 9.34 9.51
C GLU A 220 10.21 9.09 10.33
N GLU A 221 10.11 8.54 11.55
CA GLU A 221 11.27 8.14 12.37
C GLU A 221 12.13 7.08 11.68
N LEU A 222 11.53 6.23 10.87
CA LEU A 222 12.22 5.23 10.05
C LEU A 222 12.78 5.79 8.73
N GLY A 223 12.60 7.08 8.45
CA GLY A 223 13.08 7.78 7.26
C GLY A 223 12.20 7.62 6.04
N TYR A 224 10.89 7.51 6.22
CA TYR A 224 9.90 7.49 5.14
C TYR A 224 9.05 8.74 5.17
N MET A 225 8.55 9.14 4.00
CA MET A 225 7.54 10.19 3.86
C MET A 225 6.31 9.65 3.09
N PRO A 226 5.10 10.16 3.36
CA PRO A 226 3.92 9.80 2.57
C PRO A 226 4.03 10.44 1.18
N LEU A 227 3.87 9.62 0.13
CA LEU A 227 3.84 10.08 -1.26
C LEU A 227 2.41 10.30 -1.73
N LYS A 228 1.50 9.43 -1.35
CA LYS A 228 0.10 9.50 -1.80
C LYS A 228 -0.86 8.82 -0.83
N PHE A 229 -2.03 9.45 -0.71
CA PHE A 229 -3.21 8.83 -0.13
C PHE A 229 -4.07 8.25 -1.25
N MET A 230 -4.34 6.95 -1.20
CA MET A 230 -5.11 6.21 -2.20
C MET A 230 -6.40 5.68 -1.57
N GLU A 231 -7.41 5.49 -2.40
CA GLU A 231 -8.66 4.81 -2.03
C GLU A 231 -9.30 5.29 -0.72
N ILE A 232 -9.22 6.60 -0.43
CA ILE A 232 -9.78 7.16 0.81
C ILE A 232 -11.28 6.89 0.87
N GLN A 233 -11.69 6.13 1.87
CA GLN A 233 -13.09 5.88 2.16
C GLN A 233 -13.64 7.05 2.96
N LEU A 234 -14.61 7.73 2.36
CA LEU A 234 -15.31 8.84 2.97
C LEU A 234 -16.64 8.36 3.53
N VAL A 235 -16.87 8.62 4.81
CA VAL A 235 -18.18 8.37 5.43
C VAL A 235 -18.97 9.65 5.43
N PRO A 236 -20.13 9.68 4.75
CA PRO A 236 -20.98 10.87 4.75
C PRO A 236 -21.53 11.12 6.16
N ASN A 237 -21.58 12.38 6.56
CA ASN A 237 -22.28 12.77 7.77
C ASN A 237 -23.78 12.50 7.59
N THR A 238 -24.39 11.79 8.53
CA THR A 238 -25.78 11.29 8.45
C THR A 238 -26.85 12.38 8.58
N LEU A 239 -26.48 13.61 8.86
CA LEU A 239 -27.41 14.75 8.79
C LEU A 239 -27.65 15.08 7.32
N ALA A 240 -28.81 14.74 6.82
CA ALA A 240 -29.21 14.55 5.42
C ALA A 240 -28.92 15.71 4.43
N ASP A 241 -28.55 16.89 4.91
CA ASP A 241 -28.33 18.07 4.07
C ASP A 241 -26.89 18.59 4.02
N TYR A 242 -25.94 17.93 4.73
CA TYR A 242 -24.55 18.36 4.75
C TYR A 242 -23.71 17.45 3.87
N GLN A 243 -23.08 18.03 2.85
CA GLN A 243 -22.12 17.34 1.95
C GLN A 243 -20.75 17.10 2.61
N SER A 244 -20.67 17.14 3.95
CA SER A 244 -19.43 16.87 4.67
C SER A 244 -19.22 15.36 4.81
N CYS A 245 -18.03 14.91 4.40
CA CYS A 245 -17.59 13.54 4.57
C CYS A 245 -16.39 13.50 5.52
N ILE A 246 -16.31 12.47 6.32
CA ILE A 246 -15.16 12.22 7.20
C ILE A 246 -14.28 11.16 6.51
N PRO A 247 -12.99 11.44 6.25
CA PRO A 247 -12.08 10.40 5.81
C PRO A 247 -11.90 9.41 6.96
N VAL A 248 -12.16 8.13 6.72
CA VAL A 248 -12.14 7.11 7.77
C VAL A 248 -10.91 6.23 7.64
N HIS A 249 -10.65 5.69 6.46
CA HIS A 249 -9.48 4.89 6.16
C HIS A 249 -9.12 4.99 4.69
N GLY A 250 -7.94 4.57 4.33
CA GLY A 250 -7.44 4.50 2.96
C GLY A 250 -6.02 4.00 2.95
N ASP A 251 -5.57 3.61 1.78
CA ASP A 251 -4.18 3.21 1.58
C ASP A 251 -3.28 4.43 1.49
N VAL A 252 -2.14 4.39 2.16
CA VAL A 252 -1.10 5.41 2.07
C VAL A 252 0.18 4.78 1.53
N LEU A 253 0.69 5.33 0.46
CA LEU A 253 1.97 4.95 -0.11
C LEU A 253 3.07 5.82 0.52
N PHE A 254 4.03 5.17 1.16
CA PHE A 254 5.22 5.80 1.74
C PHE A 254 6.45 5.42 0.94
N VAL A 255 7.36 6.37 0.81
CA VAL A 255 8.66 6.24 0.13
C VAL A 255 9.77 6.71 1.05
N PRO A 256 11.03 6.23 0.87
CA PRO A 256 12.16 6.77 1.61
C PRO A 256 12.29 8.27 1.43
N ASP A 257 12.45 9.00 2.52
CA ASP A 257 12.87 10.41 2.48
C ASP A 257 14.38 10.47 2.26
N ASN A 258 14.78 10.55 1.00
CA ASN A 258 16.18 10.60 0.61
C ASN A 258 16.84 11.95 0.95
N SER A 259 16.07 12.99 1.34
CA SER A 259 16.60 14.32 1.66
C SER A 259 17.11 14.42 3.10
N ALA A 260 16.48 13.76 4.06
CA ALA A 260 16.72 13.98 5.47
C ALA A 260 17.75 13.01 6.09
N ASN A 261 17.68 11.71 5.72
CA ASN A 261 18.55 10.66 6.27
C ASN A 261 18.97 9.67 5.17
N GLY A 262 19.22 10.18 3.98
CA GLY A 262 19.37 9.45 2.73
C GLY A 262 20.09 8.12 2.87
N ARG A 263 19.34 7.04 2.72
CA ARG A 263 19.92 5.75 2.42
C ARG A 263 20.62 5.88 1.08
N ALA A 264 21.94 5.69 1.08
CA ALA A 264 22.68 5.60 -0.17
C ALA A 264 22.10 4.41 -0.96
N ILE A 265 21.28 4.71 -1.97
CA ILE A 265 20.75 3.69 -2.89
C ILE A 265 21.95 3.24 -3.72
N SER A 266 22.36 1.97 -3.61
CA SER A 266 23.39 1.39 -4.48
C SER A 266 22.90 1.38 -5.93
N GLU A 267 23.81 1.33 -6.93
CA GLU A 267 23.42 1.29 -8.35
C GLU A 267 22.40 0.16 -8.65
N ARG A 268 22.58 -1.00 -8.02
CA ARG A 268 21.66 -2.13 -8.16
C ARG A 268 20.27 -1.81 -7.57
N ASP A 269 20.26 -1.17 -6.41
CA ASP A 269 19.01 -0.82 -5.73
C ASP A 269 18.25 0.27 -6.47
N VAL A 270 18.95 1.20 -7.17
CA VAL A 270 18.33 2.27 -7.97
C VAL A 270 17.39 1.72 -9.04
N GLU A 271 17.76 0.65 -9.73
CA GLU A 271 16.89 0.07 -10.77
C GLU A 271 15.62 -0.55 -10.18
N LYS A 272 15.73 -1.31 -9.08
CA LYS A 272 14.56 -1.87 -8.40
C LYS A 272 13.68 -0.79 -7.79
N TRP A 273 14.28 0.22 -7.16
CA TRP A 273 13.57 1.36 -6.62
C TRP A 273 12.84 2.12 -7.73
N PHE A 274 13.51 2.44 -8.83
CA PHE A 274 12.91 3.10 -9.97
C PHE A 274 11.76 2.28 -10.58
N ALA A 275 12.00 0.99 -10.81
CA ALA A 275 10.96 0.09 -11.32
C ALA A 275 9.76 0.00 -10.38
N SER A 276 9.99 -0.08 -9.07
CA SER A 276 8.92 -0.12 -8.07
C SER A 276 8.04 1.13 -8.10
N LEU A 277 8.64 2.32 -8.24
CA LEU A 277 7.89 3.58 -8.40
C LEU A 277 7.12 3.62 -9.72
N CYS A 278 7.74 3.21 -10.82
CA CYS A 278 7.08 3.16 -12.14
C CYS A 278 5.87 2.22 -12.13
N MET A 279 5.95 1.09 -11.43
CA MET A 279 4.84 0.13 -11.29
C MET A 279 3.63 0.75 -10.56
N HIS A 280 3.86 1.73 -9.71
CA HIS A 280 2.82 2.48 -9.00
C HIS A 280 2.42 3.79 -9.70
N GLY A 281 2.97 4.07 -10.88
CA GLY A 281 2.65 5.25 -11.68
C GLY A 281 3.40 6.53 -11.25
N TYR A 282 4.56 6.41 -10.57
CA TYR A 282 5.37 7.53 -10.06
C TYR A 282 6.72 7.64 -10.75
N MET A 283 6.75 7.42 -12.04
CA MET A 283 7.97 7.52 -12.84
C MET A 283 8.55 8.94 -12.85
N ASP A 284 7.71 9.95 -12.95
CA ASP A 284 8.08 11.36 -12.92
C ASP A 284 8.74 11.74 -11.58
N PHE A 285 8.17 11.30 -10.47
CA PHE A 285 8.76 11.47 -9.14
C PHE A 285 10.13 10.77 -9.03
N ALA A 286 10.25 9.56 -9.56
CA ALA A 286 11.51 8.81 -9.53
C ALA A 286 12.61 9.52 -10.36
N LEU A 287 12.28 10.00 -11.55
CA LEU A 287 13.20 10.76 -12.41
C LEU A 287 13.64 12.06 -11.75
N TRP A 288 12.69 12.81 -11.16
CA TRP A 288 12.99 14.02 -10.42
C TRP A 288 13.96 13.78 -9.27
N GLN A 289 13.72 12.73 -8.46
CA GLN A 289 14.63 12.39 -7.36
C GLN A 289 16.04 12.01 -7.83
N ILE A 290 16.14 11.26 -8.92
CA ILE A 290 17.44 10.91 -9.52
C ILE A 290 18.23 12.15 -9.92
N GLU A 291 17.57 13.12 -10.57
CA GLU A 291 18.21 14.39 -10.97
C GLU A 291 18.61 15.23 -9.75
N GLU A 292 17.68 15.46 -8.83
CA GLU A 292 17.89 16.34 -7.67
C GLU A 292 19.00 15.83 -6.75
N LEU A 293 19.03 14.51 -6.51
CA LEU A 293 20.02 13.86 -5.64
C LEU A 293 21.29 13.44 -6.39
N LYS A 294 21.38 13.73 -7.68
CA LYS A 294 22.52 13.37 -8.55
C LYS A 294 22.88 11.88 -8.47
N ILE A 295 21.86 11.03 -8.39
CA ILE A 295 22.04 9.58 -8.38
C ILE A 295 22.55 9.14 -9.75
N PRO A 296 23.58 8.29 -9.82
CA PRO A 296 24.04 7.72 -11.09
C PRO A 296 22.88 7.00 -11.80
N LYS A 297 22.65 7.35 -13.08
CA LYS A 297 21.56 6.79 -13.87
C LYS A 297 21.92 5.41 -14.41
N PRO A 298 21.26 4.34 -13.94
CA PRO A 298 21.46 3.02 -14.52
C PRO A 298 20.80 2.94 -15.93
N PRO A 299 21.14 1.91 -16.73
CA PRO A 299 20.64 1.76 -18.10
C PRO A 299 19.10 1.83 -18.23
N LEU A 300 18.35 1.29 -17.28
CA LEU A 300 16.90 1.34 -17.26
C LEU A 300 16.36 2.78 -17.24
N VAL A 301 16.97 3.64 -16.41
CA VAL A 301 16.57 5.05 -16.29
C VAL A 301 16.90 5.82 -17.56
N ILE A 302 18.12 5.65 -18.10
CA ILE A 302 18.56 6.33 -19.33
C ILE A 302 17.61 6.00 -20.49
N GLN A 303 17.29 4.73 -20.69
CA GLN A 303 16.38 4.31 -21.77
C GLN A 303 14.95 4.82 -21.57
N THR A 304 14.49 4.92 -20.32
CA THR A 304 13.17 5.50 -20.03
C THR A 304 13.13 6.97 -20.42
N GLU A 305 14.16 7.75 -20.07
CA GLU A 305 14.25 9.17 -20.46
C GLU A 305 14.32 9.36 -21.98
N GLU A 306 15.06 8.52 -22.69
CA GLU A 306 15.13 8.57 -24.14
C GLU A 306 13.77 8.31 -24.79
N LEU A 307 13.00 7.37 -24.27
CA LEU A 307 11.64 7.11 -24.75
C LEU A 307 10.70 8.29 -24.52
N LEU A 308 10.78 8.92 -23.33
CA LEU A 308 9.95 10.08 -23.02
C LEU A 308 10.28 11.30 -23.89
N LYS A 309 11.54 11.45 -24.33
CA LYS A 309 11.93 12.53 -25.24
C LYS A 309 11.45 12.33 -26.68
N ASN A 310 11.14 11.08 -27.05
CA ASN A 310 10.72 10.69 -28.40
C ASN A 310 9.21 10.44 -28.52
N SER A 311 8.47 10.54 -27.42
CA SER A 311 6.99 10.42 -27.35
C SER A 311 6.33 11.79 -27.32
#